data_2d1d2204f5c160661dee0985e2a423e2
#
_entry.id   2d1d2204f5c160661dee0985e2a423e2
#
_cell.length_a   1.000
_cell.length_b   1.000
_cell.length_c   1.000
_cell.angle_alpha   90.00
_cell.angle_beta   90.00
_cell.angle_gamma   90.00
#
_symmetry.space_group_name_H-M   'P 1'
#
loop_
_entity.id
_entity.type
_entity.pdbx_description
1 polymer ?
#
loop_
_entity_poly.entity_id
_entity_poly.type
_entity_poly.pdbx_seq_one_letter_code
_entity_poly.pdbx_strand_id
1 'polypeptide(L)'
;GLSVSCARCHDHKFDPIPTEDYYALAGIFRSTKTHYGTAKGNGNRQTGSLIPMGKNAKEMKAELEQYNREMATLGKQLKKAQKQLQVLKRKKNEEGMRAKMDECAEDVRETSAQLKQMKKNSPKAPQYAMGVQDGKDLVNVRVHLRGDVDTLGATIQRGYLTALPIKEASLPKIEESGRLQLAEWLTHE
;
A
#
# COMPACT_ATOMS: atom_id res chain seq x y z
N GLY A 1 -1.06 -3.93 33.64
CA GLY A 1 -1.62 -3.04 32.61
C GLY A 1 -3.11 -3.30 32.40
N LEU A 2 -3.81 -2.32 31.86
CA LEU A 2 -5.24 -2.45 31.52
C LEU A 2 -5.45 -3.37 30.32
N SER A 3 -6.43 -4.26 30.38
CA SER A 3 -6.84 -5.11 29.27
C SER A 3 -8.14 -4.60 28.66
N VAL A 4 -8.08 -4.06 27.44
CA VAL A 4 -9.23 -3.48 26.74
C VAL A 4 -10.05 -4.53 25.99
N SER A 5 -9.49 -5.72 25.72
CA SER A 5 -10.12 -6.72 24.84
C SER A 5 -11.43 -7.29 25.37
N CYS A 6 -11.59 -7.37 26.70
CA CYS A 6 -12.84 -7.83 27.32
C CYS A 6 -14.01 -6.87 27.06
N ALA A 7 -13.72 -5.57 26.93
CA ALA A 7 -14.72 -4.53 26.66
C ALA A 7 -15.30 -4.58 25.23
N ARG A 8 -14.85 -5.50 24.39
CA ARG A 8 -15.43 -5.70 23.06
C ARG A 8 -16.90 -6.15 23.08
N CYS A 9 -17.27 -6.95 24.07
CA CYS A 9 -18.60 -7.59 24.12
C CYS A 9 -19.51 -7.02 25.20
N HIS A 10 -18.95 -6.54 26.28
CA HIS A 10 -19.64 -5.97 27.44
C HIS A 10 -18.66 -5.09 28.23
N ASP A 11 -19.12 -4.24 29.10
CA ASP A 11 -18.27 -3.44 29.97
C ASP A 11 -17.29 -4.32 30.75
N HIS A 12 -16.06 -3.86 30.91
CA HIS A 12 -15.04 -4.65 31.56
C HIS A 12 -15.43 -4.94 33.01
N LYS A 13 -15.32 -6.20 33.44
CA LYS A 13 -15.82 -6.64 34.74
C LYS A 13 -15.12 -6.00 35.92
N PHE A 14 -13.82 -5.74 35.79
CA PHE A 14 -12.97 -5.31 36.91
C PHE A 14 -12.37 -3.91 36.69
N ASP A 15 -12.05 -3.56 35.44
CA ASP A 15 -11.48 -2.26 35.10
C ASP A 15 -12.61 -1.29 34.68
N PRO A 16 -12.49 0.01 34.93
CA PRO A 16 -13.51 1.00 34.57
C PRO A 16 -13.42 1.32 33.04
N ILE A 17 -13.60 0.31 32.21
CA ILE A 17 -13.52 0.41 30.76
C ILE A 17 -14.87 -0.02 30.19
N PRO A 18 -15.73 0.92 29.76
CA PRO A 18 -16.97 0.62 29.09
C PRO A 18 -16.71 0.09 27.66
N THR A 19 -17.70 -0.57 27.11
CA THR A 19 -17.64 -1.11 25.73
C THR A 19 -17.37 -0.02 24.71
N GLU A 20 -17.89 1.18 24.90
CA GLU A 20 -17.67 2.34 24.04
C GLU A 20 -16.19 2.69 23.89
N ASP A 21 -15.39 2.61 24.96
CA ASP A 21 -13.96 2.90 24.94
C ASP A 21 -13.20 1.93 24.05
N TYR A 22 -13.60 0.65 24.03
CA TYR A 22 -13.03 -0.31 23.10
C TYR A 22 -13.25 0.10 21.65
N TYR A 23 -14.49 0.51 21.30
CA TYR A 23 -14.82 0.90 19.93
C TYR A 23 -14.27 2.29 19.57
N ALA A 24 -14.10 3.18 20.53
CA ALA A 24 -13.40 4.46 20.34
C ALA A 24 -11.94 4.24 19.89
N LEU A 25 -11.21 3.38 20.61
CA LEU A 25 -9.84 2.97 20.24
C LEU A 25 -9.82 2.18 18.92
N ALA A 26 -10.74 1.25 18.72
CA ALA A 26 -10.84 0.46 17.50
C ALA A 26 -11.03 1.35 16.27
N GLY A 27 -11.77 2.46 16.39
CA GLY A 27 -11.95 3.45 15.34
C GLY A 27 -10.64 4.10 14.89
N ILE A 28 -9.72 4.40 15.83
CA ILE A 28 -8.39 4.94 15.54
C ILE A 28 -7.59 3.94 14.70
N PHE A 29 -7.52 2.68 15.13
CA PHE A 29 -6.77 1.64 14.42
C PHE A 29 -7.40 1.29 13.07
N ARG A 30 -8.73 1.25 12.97
CA ARG A 30 -9.44 1.01 11.72
C ARG A 30 -9.27 2.13 10.70
N SER A 31 -9.06 3.37 11.18
CA SER A 31 -8.72 4.53 10.35
C SER A 31 -7.25 4.59 9.95
N THR A 32 -6.49 3.53 10.21
CA THR A 32 -5.05 3.45 10.00
C THR A 32 -4.73 2.46 8.88
N LYS A 33 -3.90 2.87 7.93
CA LYS A 33 -3.34 2.00 6.90
C LYS A 33 -1.95 1.53 7.30
N THR A 34 -1.79 0.22 7.44
CA THR A 34 -0.49 -0.40 7.71
C THR A 34 0.25 -0.68 6.41
N HIS A 35 1.52 -0.28 6.36
CA HIS A 35 2.43 -0.52 5.25
C HIS A 35 3.48 -1.55 5.67
N TYR A 36 3.47 -2.71 5.02
CA TYR A 36 4.35 -3.85 5.33
C TYR A 36 4.79 -4.56 4.07
N GLY A 37 5.77 -5.43 4.18
CA GLY A 37 6.26 -6.29 3.10
C GLY A 37 7.72 -6.07 2.78
N THR A 38 8.13 -6.46 1.58
CA THR A 38 9.50 -6.31 1.08
C THR A 38 9.51 -5.48 -0.20
N ALA A 39 10.57 -4.70 -0.42
CA ALA A 39 10.75 -3.89 -1.63
C ALA A 39 10.87 -4.74 -2.91
N LYS A 40 11.35 -5.96 -2.77
CA LYS A 40 11.45 -6.95 -3.86
C LYS A 40 10.67 -8.19 -3.45
N GLY A 41 9.69 -8.58 -4.28
CA GLY A 41 9.01 -9.86 -4.10
C GLY A 41 10.00 -11.01 -4.26
N ASN A 42 10.16 -11.84 -3.23
CA ASN A 42 10.96 -13.07 -3.27
C ASN A 42 10.03 -14.24 -2.96
N GLY A 43 9.76 -15.05 -3.96
CA GLY A 43 8.89 -16.22 -3.82
C GLY A 43 7.47 -15.87 -3.35
N ASN A 44 6.98 -16.52 -2.30
CA ASN A 44 5.64 -16.33 -1.75
C ASN A 44 5.45 -15.04 -0.92
N ARG A 45 6.46 -14.17 -0.82
CA ARG A 45 6.35 -12.90 -0.09
C ARG A 45 5.73 -11.87 -1.00
N GLN A 46 4.57 -11.38 -0.61
CA GLN A 46 3.91 -10.27 -1.29
C GLN A 46 4.78 -9.01 -1.24
N THR A 47 4.91 -8.34 -2.36
CA THR A 47 5.37 -6.95 -2.39
C THR A 47 4.34 -6.11 -1.67
N GLY A 48 4.62 -5.75 -0.44
CA GLY A 48 3.76 -4.86 0.33
C GLY A 48 3.86 -3.41 -0.14
N SER A 49 2.95 -2.60 0.32
CA SER A 49 3.01 -1.16 0.11
C SER A 49 3.95 -0.55 1.13
N LEU A 50 5.22 -0.38 0.79
CA LEU A 50 6.19 0.27 1.66
C LEU A 50 6.14 1.80 1.50
N ILE A 51 6.56 2.51 2.54
CA ILE A 51 6.65 3.97 2.54
C ILE A 51 8.02 4.38 2.01
N PRO A 52 8.11 5.18 0.93
CA PRO A 52 9.39 5.69 0.46
C PRO A 52 9.93 6.75 1.41
N MET A 53 11.21 6.64 1.79
CA MET A 53 11.90 7.45 2.77
C MET A 53 12.95 8.36 2.11
N GLY A 54 13.11 9.58 2.65
CA GLY A 54 14.10 10.57 2.21
C GLY A 54 13.46 11.82 1.61
N LYS A 55 14.24 12.88 1.48
CA LYS A 55 13.76 14.20 1.03
C LYS A 55 13.06 14.17 -0.33
N ASN A 56 13.60 13.42 -1.29
CA ASN A 56 13.07 13.31 -2.67
C ASN A 56 12.44 11.94 -2.94
N ALA A 57 12.02 11.21 -1.89
CA ALA A 57 11.57 9.84 -2.02
C ALA A 57 10.32 9.68 -2.89
N LYS A 58 9.40 10.66 -2.86
CA LYS A 58 8.19 10.64 -3.69
C LYS A 58 8.53 10.81 -5.18
N GLU A 59 9.44 11.72 -5.50
CA GLU A 59 9.91 11.98 -6.86
C GLU A 59 10.67 10.78 -7.40
N MET A 60 11.63 10.25 -6.64
CA MET A 60 12.37 9.04 -7.00
C MET A 60 11.44 7.83 -7.23
N LYS A 61 10.38 7.70 -6.44
CA LYS A 61 9.39 6.64 -6.62
C LYS A 61 8.60 6.84 -7.92
N ALA A 62 8.17 8.06 -8.21
CA ALA A 62 7.43 8.39 -9.43
C ALA A 62 8.28 8.13 -10.69
N GLU A 63 9.55 8.56 -10.66
CA GLU A 63 10.53 8.31 -11.72
C GLU A 63 10.75 6.81 -11.95
N LEU A 64 10.92 6.04 -10.87
CA LEU A 64 11.07 4.58 -10.95
C LEU A 64 9.82 3.90 -11.49
N GLU A 65 8.64 4.35 -11.10
CA GLU A 65 7.38 3.81 -11.62
C GLU A 65 7.18 4.13 -13.11
N GLN A 66 7.56 5.33 -13.55
CA GLN A 66 7.55 5.68 -14.98
C GLN A 66 8.53 4.81 -15.75
N TYR A 67 9.77 4.71 -15.30
CA TYR A 67 10.79 3.84 -15.89
C TYR A 67 10.29 2.39 -16.03
N ASN A 68 9.68 1.85 -14.99
CA ASN A 68 9.15 0.49 -15.01
C ASN A 68 8.00 0.32 -16.01
N ARG A 69 7.14 1.33 -16.18
CA ARG A 69 6.07 1.33 -17.19
C ARG A 69 6.66 1.32 -18.60
N GLU A 70 7.63 2.17 -18.88
CA GLU A 70 8.32 2.25 -20.17
C GLU A 70 9.04 0.94 -20.50
N MET A 71 9.79 0.39 -19.52
CA MET A 71 10.44 -0.91 -19.66
C MET A 71 9.46 -2.05 -19.95
N ALA A 72 8.31 -2.06 -19.30
CA ALA A 72 7.27 -3.06 -19.53
C ALA A 72 6.66 -2.93 -20.95
N THR A 73 6.47 -1.70 -21.43
CA THR A 73 5.93 -1.41 -22.77
C THR A 73 6.90 -1.88 -23.85
N LEU A 74 8.17 -1.46 -23.75
CA LEU A 74 9.23 -1.91 -24.67
C LEU A 74 9.40 -3.43 -24.65
N GLY A 75 9.33 -4.03 -23.46
CA GLY A 75 9.40 -5.49 -23.32
C GLY A 75 8.24 -6.23 -24.01
N LYS A 76 7.03 -5.66 -23.99
CA LYS A 76 5.87 -6.20 -24.74
C LYS A 76 6.05 -6.03 -26.26
N GLN A 77 6.57 -4.86 -26.70
CA GLN A 77 6.85 -4.60 -28.12
C GLN A 77 7.90 -5.57 -28.64
N LEU A 78 9.02 -5.75 -27.93
CA LEU A 78 10.07 -6.70 -28.29
C LEU A 78 9.52 -8.13 -28.43
N LYS A 79 8.73 -8.60 -27.46
CA LYS A 79 8.10 -9.94 -27.54
C LYS A 79 7.17 -10.08 -28.73
N LYS A 80 6.41 -9.02 -29.07
CA LYS A 80 5.53 -9.01 -30.25
C LYS A 80 6.34 -9.08 -31.55
N ALA A 81 7.36 -8.24 -31.69
CA ALA A 81 8.25 -8.23 -32.85
C ALA A 81 8.98 -9.56 -33.04
N GLN A 82 9.50 -10.15 -31.95
CA GLN A 82 10.15 -11.47 -31.99
C GLN A 82 9.19 -12.57 -32.46
N LYS A 83 7.93 -12.57 -31.98
CA LYS A 83 6.90 -13.52 -32.44
C LYS A 83 6.58 -13.35 -33.93
N GLN A 84 6.44 -12.09 -34.38
CA GLN A 84 6.20 -11.78 -35.82
C GLN A 84 7.36 -12.27 -36.67
N LEU A 85 8.59 -11.97 -36.29
CA LEU A 85 9.79 -12.45 -36.99
C LEU A 85 9.84 -13.97 -37.05
N GLN A 86 9.45 -14.66 -35.97
CA GLN A 86 9.41 -16.13 -35.95
C GLN A 86 8.37 -16.69 -36.93
N VAL A 87 7.19 -16.04 -37.01
CA VAL A 87 6.15 -16.43 -37.98
C VAL A 87 6.61 -16.21 -39.44
N LEU A 88 7.23 -15.04 -39.70
CA LEU A 88 7.75 -14.72 -41.04
C LEU A 88 8.86 -15.69 -41.47
N LYS A 89 9.75 -16.09 -40.56
CA LYS A 89 10.81 -17.09 -40.83
C LYS A 89 10.24 -18.47 -41.25
N ARG A 90 9.05 -18.84 -40.74
CA ARG A 90 8.38 -20.09 -41.15
C ARG A 90 7.82 -20.04 -42.56
N LYS A 91 7.49 -18.83 -43.05
CA LYS A 91 6.91 -18.58 -44.39
C LYS A 91 7.93 -18.10 -45.43
N LYS A 92 9.19 -18.44 -45.25
CA LYS A 92 10.36 -17.91 -45.99
C LYS A 92 10.29 -18.01 -47.50
N ASN A 93 9.48 -18.90 -48.08
CA ASN A 93 9.43 -19.17 -49.51
C ASN A 93 8.40 -18.33 -50.28
N GLU A 94 7.69 -17.40 -49.64
CA GLU A 94 6.72 -16.51 -50.28
C GLU A 94 7.44 -15.25 -50.83
N GLU A 95 7.05 -14.80 -52.05
CA GLU A 95 7.62 -13.63 -52.72
C GLU A 95 7.34 -12.35 -51.89
N GLY A 96 8.32 -11.46 -51.71
CA GLY A 96 8.21 -10.24 -50.90
C GLY A 96 8.38 -10.44 -49.39
N MET A 97 8.52 -11.66 -48.90
CA MET A 97 8.61 -11.95 -47.44
C MET A 97 9.97 -11.54 -46.86
N ARG A 98 11.04 -11.49 -47.67
CA ARG A 98 12.38 -11.09 -47.21
C ARG A 98 12.42 -9.67 -46.70
N ALA A 99 11.86 -8.69 -47.43
CA ALA A 99 11.82 -7.29 -47.00
C ALA A 99 11.11 -7.12 -45.65
N LYS A 100 9.96 -7.80 -45.49
CA LYS A 100 9.22 -7.79 -44.21
C LYS A 100 9.99 -8.46 -43.04
N MET A 101 10.78 -9.46 -43.35
CA MET A 101 11.65 -10.11 -42.34
C MET A 101 12.78 -9.19 -41.92
N ASP A 102 13.40 -8.47 -42.87
CA ASP A 102 14.51 -7.56 -42.61
C ASP A 102 14.01 -6.35 -41.79
N GLU A 103 12.88 -5.76 -42.13
CA GLU A 103 12.21 -4.71 -41.33
C GLU A 103 11.92 -5.17 -39.90
N CYS A 104 11.26 -6.32 -39.77
CA CYS A 104 10.94 -6.87 -38.44
C CYS A 104 12.20 -7.26 -37.63
N ALA A 105 13.28 -7.67 -38.31
CA ALA A 105 14.55 -7.95 -37.66
C ALA A 105 15.23 -6.67 -37.13
N GLU A 106 15.11 -5.57 -37.88
CA GLU A 106 15.62 -4.26 -37.45
C GLU A 106 14.82 -3.74 -36.23
N ASP A 107 13.48 -3.83 -36.24
CA ASP A 107 12.65 -3.49 -35.08
C ASP A 107 13.07 -4.26 -33.82
N VAL A 108 13.39 -5.55 -33.95
CA VAL A 108 13.87 -6.38 -32.85
C VAL A 108 15.23 -5.88 -32.34
N ARG A 109 16.14 -5.49 -33.23
CA ARG A 109 17.45 -4.96 -32.88
C ARG A 109 17.33 -3.62 -32.15
N GLU A 110 16.58 -2.67 -32.74
CA GLU A 110 16.39 -1.34 -32.15
C GLU A 110 15.74 -1.41 -30.78
N THR A 111 14.62 -2.13 -30.66
CA THR A 111 13.91 -2.29 -29.38
C THR A 111 14.77 -2.98 -28.32
N SER A 112 15.57 -3.97 -28.75
CA SER A 112 16.53 -4.66 -27.86
C SER A 112 17.65 -3.73 -27.39
N ALA A 113 18.18 -2.87 -28.29
CA ALA A 113 19.20 -1.89 -27.96
C ALA A 113 18.66 -0.82 -27.00
N GLN A 114 17.46 -0.31 -27.23
CA GLN A 114 16.77 0.63 -26.34
C GLN A 114 16.59 0.04 -24.94
N LEU A 115 16.08 -1.20 -24.82
CA LEU A 115 15.95 -1.89 -23.55
C LEU A 115 17.29 -2.07 -22.83
N LYS A 116 18.37 -2.39 -23.58
CA LYS A 116 19.69 -2.53 -23.01
C LYS A 116 20.25 -1.19 -22.48
N GLN A 117 20.01 -0.11 -23.20
CA GLN A 117 20.40 1.24 -22.80
C GLN A 117 19.61 1.71 -21.58
N MET A 118 18.31 1.52 -21.58
CA MET A 118 17.47 1.83 -20.41
C MET A 118 17.91 1.07 -19.17
N LYS A 119 18.23 -0.22 -19.27
CA LYS A 119 18.75 -1.02 -18.13
C LYS A 119 20.03 -0.45 -17.55
N LYS A 120 20.92 0.13 -18.36
CA LYS A 120 22.14 0.79 -17.88
C LYS A 120 21.84 2.08 -17.10
N ASN A 121 20.80 2.79 -17.50
CA ASN A 121 20.38 4.09 -16.93
C ASN A 121 19.20 3.96 -15.96
N SER A 122 19.13 2.83 -15.25
CA SER A 122 18.05 2.61 -14.26
C SER A 122 18.11 3.68 -13.15
N PRO A 123 17.00 4.37 -12.84
CA PRO A 123 16.96 5.33 -11.77
C PRO A 123 17.19 4.64 -10.41
N LYS A 124 17.74 5.39 -9.47
CA LYS A 124 17.93 4.89 -8.10
C LYS A 124 16.59 4.72 -7.41
N ALA A 125 16.38 3.57 -6.81
CA ALA A 125 15.21 3.36 -5.98
C ALA A 125 15.35 4.13 -4.66
N PRO A 126 14.25 4.72 -4.13
CA PRO A 126 14.27 5.28 -2.79
C PRO A 126 14.45 4.17 -1.76
N GLN A 127 14.89 4.54 -0.57
CA GLN A 127 14.82 3.65 0.58
C GLN A 127 13.35 3.47 0.97
N TYR A 128 13.01 2.28 1.45
CA TYR A 128 11.65 1.95 1.86
C TYR A 128 11.61 1.50 3.30
N ALA A 129 10.57 1.91 4.04
CA ALA A 129 10.31 1.45 5.40
C ALA A 129 8.89 0.89 5.53
N MET A 130 8.74 -0.04 6.47
CA MET A 130 7.43 -0.39 7.00
C MET A 130 6.95 0.72 7.93
N GLY A 131 5.65 0.94 7.99
CA GLY A 131 5.09 1.98 8.84
C GLY A 131 3.58 2.06 8.75
N VAL A 132 3.03 3.12 9.30
CA VAL A 132 1.59 3.37 9.32
C VAL A 132 1.30 4.78 8.82
N GLN A 133 0.17 4.94 8.17
CA GLN A 133 -0.36 6.22 7.70
C GLN A 133 -1.85 6.28 7.98
N ASP A 134 -2.42 7.46 7.94
CA ASP A 134 -3.86 7.59 7.99
C ASP A 134 -4.49 6.92 6.78
N GLY A 135 -5.56 6.18 7.03
CA GLY A 135 -6.35 5.56 5.98
C GLY A 135 -7.01 6.63 5.12
N LYS A 136 -7.48 6.24 3.93
CA LYS A 136 -8.32 7.11 3.12
C LYS A 136 -9.73 7.23 3.71
N ASP A 137 -10.19 6.14 4.30
CA ASP A 137 -11.51 6.05 4.93
C ASP A 137 -11.32 6.15 6.45
N LEU A 138 -11.57 7.34 6.98
CA LEU A 138 -11.56 7.61 8.40
C LEU A 138 -12.95 7.30 8.96
N VAL A 139 -13.04 6.28 9.79
CA VAL A 139 -14.34 5.75 10.23
C VAL A 139 -14.52 5.78 11.73
N ASN A 140 -15.71 6.16 12.16
CA ASN A 140 -16.20 5.88 13.50
C ASN A 140 -16.87 4.49 13.48
N VAL A 141 -16.57 3.66 14.47
CA VAL A 141 -17.00 2.26 14.49
C VAL A 141 -18.31 2.11 15.27
N ARG A 142 -19.17 1.22 14.81
CA ARG A 142 -20.38 0.86 15.55
C ARG A 142 -20.08 -0.24 16.58
N VAL A 143 -20.73 -0.15 17.72
CA VAL A 143 -20.67 -1.20 18.74
C VAL A 143 -21.25 -2.50 18.16
N HIS A 144 -20.53 -3.60 18.33
CA HIS A 144 -21.05 -4.93 18.06
C HIS A 144 -21.72 -5.44 19.35
N LEU A 145 -23.05 -5.44 19.38
CA LEU A 145 -23.80 -5.83 20.58
C LEU A 145 -23.47 -7.27 20.97
N ARG A 146 -23.00 -7.45 22.21
CA ARG A 146 -22.50 -8.73 22.73
C ARG A 146 -21.37 -9.34 21.90
N GLY A 147 -20.63 -8.50 21.15
CA GLY A 147 -19.53 -8.95 20.27
C GLY A 147 -19.97 -9.52 18.93
N ASP A 148 -21.28 -9.54 18.65
CA ASP A 148 -21.85 -10.02 17.39
C ASP A 148 -21.66 -8.98 16.28
N VAL A 149 -20.95 -9.36 15.21
CA VAL A 149 -20.59 -8.48 14.08
C VAL A 149 -21.79 -8.10 13.21
N ASP A 150 -22.85 -8.89 13.25
CA ASP A 150 -24.06 -8.67 12.46
C ASP A 150 -25.08 -7.82 13.21
N THR A 151 -24.96 -7.71 14.55
CA THR A 151 -25.85 -6.92 15.40
C THR A 151 -25.19 -5.63 15.83
N LEU A 152 -25.48 -4.54 15.08
CA LEU A 152 -24.79 -3.26 15.24
C LEU A 152 -25.59 -2.29 16.12
N GLY A 153 -24.93 -1.76 17.16
CA GLY A 153 -25.41 -0.73 18.07
C GLY A 153 -25.06 0.70 17.64
N ALA A 154 -24.81 1.57 18.62
CA ALA A 154 -24.45 2.97 18.41
C ALA A 154 -23.12 3.13 17.67
N THR A 155 -22.98 4.25 16.94
CA THR A 155 -21.70 4.66 16.36
C THR A 155 -20.89 5.43 17.40
N ILE A 156 -19.66 5.00 17.66
CA ILE A 156 -18.77 5.60 18.64
C ILE A 156 -17.71 6.43 17.94
N GLN A 157 -17.51 7.65 18.40
CA GLN A 157 -16.43 8.51 17.93
C GLN A 157 -15.08 7.97 18.37
N ARG A 158 -14.06 8.20 17.55
CA ARG A 158 -12.68 7.87 17.90
C ARG A 158 -12.26 8.62 19.15
N GLY A 159 -11.59 7.94 20.07
CA GLY A 159 -11.22 8.50 21.35
C GLY A 159 -10.38 7.53 22.18
N TYR A 160 -10.23 7.86 23.46
CA TYR A 160 -9.38 7.15 24.42
C TYR A 160 -10.23 6.56 25.55
N LEU A 161 -9.53 5.98 26.56
CA LEU A 161 -10.21 5.44 27.73
C LEU A 161 -10.78 6.58 28.61
N THR A 162 -12.07 6.56 28.84
CA THR A 162 -12.76 7.54 29.66
C THR A 162 -12.35 7.51 31.12
N ALA A 163 -11.85 6.35 31.59
CA ALA A 163 -11.33 6.17 32.95
C ALA A 163 -10.03 6.96 33.22
N LEU A 164 -9.32 7.38 32.18
CA LEU A 164 -8.07 8.14 32.28
C LEU A 164 -8.22 9.50 31.57
N PRO A 165 -9.00 10.42 32.15
CA PRO A 165 -9.24 11.71 31.53
C PRO A 165 -7.99 12.59 31.64
N ILE A 166 -7.36 12.92 30.52
CA ILE A 166 -6.27 13.89 30.43
C ILE A 166 -6.88 15.18 29.86
N LYS A 167 -6.91 16.23 30.67
CA LYS A 167 -7.59 17.50 30.32
C LYS A 167 -6.99 18.16 29.07
N GLU A 168 -5.69 18.02 28.88
CA GLU A 168 -4.92 18.62 27.80
C GLU A 168 -4.93 17.76 26.52
N ALA A 169 -5.38 16.50 26.59
CA ALA A 169 -5.42 15.64 25.42
C ALA A 169 -6.59 16.03 24.48
N SER A 170 -6.24 16.43 23.29
CA SER A 170 -7.23 16.74 22.25
C SER A 170 -7.85 15.45 21.69
N LEU A 171 -9.18 15.42 21.56
CA LEU A 171 -9.84 14.33 20.85
C LEU A 171 -9.52 14.36 19.34
N PRO A 172 -9.46 13.19 18.68
CA PRO A 172 -9.24 13.13 17.24
C PRO A 172 -10.32 13.90 16.47
N LYS A 173 -9.89 14.73 15.51
CA LYS A 173 -10.80 15.40 14.59
C LYS A 173 -11.34 14.40 13.55
N ILE A 174 -12.40 14.81 12.83
CA ILE A 174 -13.04 13.95 11.82
C ILE A 174 -12.05 13.59 10.70
N GLU A 175 -11.18 14.53 10.32
CA GLU A 175 -10.22 14.38 9.23
C GLU A 175 -8.90 13.68 9.64
N GLU A 176 -8.77 13.23 10.88
CA GLU A 176 -7.54 12.60 11.41
C GLU A 176 -7.85 11.18 11.89
N SER A 177 -6.89 10.26 11.76
CA SER A 177 -7.08 8.90 12.31
C SER A 177 -7.15 8.88 13.84
N GLY A 178 -6.50 9.84 14.49
CA GLY A 178 -6.37 9.95 15.94
C GLY A 178 -5.11 9.28 16.51
N ARG A 179 -4.22 8.75 15.66
CA ARG A 179 -2.99 8.07 16.15
C ARG A 179 -2.01 9.01 16.83
N LEU A 180 -1.84 10.24 16.30
CA LEU A 180 -0.97 11.23 16.92
C LEU A 180 -1.49 11.61 18.30
N GLN A 181 -2.77 11.92 18.38
CA GLN A 181 -3.45 12.27 19.63
C GLN A 181 -3.43 11.11 20.64
N LEU A 182 -3.58 9.85 20.14
CA LEU A 182 -3.44 8.67 21.01
C LEU A 182 -2.00 8.55 21.56
N ALA A 183 -0.99 8.84 20.73
CA ALA A 183 0.40 8.82 21.18
C ALA A 183 0.67 9.91 22.24
N GLU A 184 0.17 11.11 22.01
CA GLU A 184 0.25 12.24 22.96
C GLU A 184 -0.46 11.88 24.27
N TRP A 185 -1.66 11.28 24.19
CA TRP A 185 -2.41 10.83 25.35
C TRP A 185 -1.66 9.75 26.15
N LEU A 186 -1.01 8.78 25.47
CA LEU A 186 -0.26 7.71 26.13
C LEU A 186 1.04 8.18 26.79
N THR A 187 1.64 9.26 26.28
CA THR A 187 2.93 9.79 26.76
C THR A 187 2.80 11.06 27.58
N HIS A 188 1.57 11.45 27.91
CA HIS A 188 1.32 12.60 28.78
C HIS A 188 1.81 12.29 30.20
N GLU A 189 2.67 13.17 30.76
CA GLU A 189 3.19 13.08 32.13
C GLU A 189 2.20 13.65 33.16
#